data_1c2a17a9c3371233bf25878e5abe45f4
#
_entry.id   1c2a17a9c3371233bf25878e5abe45f4
#
_cell.length_a   1.000
_cell.length_b   1.000
_cell.length_c   1.000
_cell.angle_alpha   90.00
_cell.angle_beta   90.00
_cell.angle_gamma   90.00
#
_symmetry.space_group_name_H-M   'P 1'
#
loop_
_entity.id
_entity.type
_entity.pdbx_description
1 polymer ?
#
loop_
_entity_poly.entity_id
_entity_poly.type
_entity_poly.pdbx_seq_one_letter_code
_entity_poly.pdbx_strand_id
1 'polypeptide(L)'
;MAWYCLFCKGGQEQNVMRMLEERGAKPLAPLAVHLRPGTKGQERTRQRLLPGYVFFEQGEEPDWMGIIRFSSVLRVLHYQDETPGLRGADLSFVRWLEAHEGLIDVSEVVKVGTKIAFVSGPLVGMEGQVLKVNKGRRLVQISVGDGEGLFHAIWCSIEYVQERDDSKSTEQES
;
A
#
# COMPACT_ATOMS: atom_id res chain seq x y z
N MET A 1 -8.16 20.28 2.25
CA MET A 1 -7.23 19.68 1.28
C MET A 1 -7.86 18.41 0.72
N ALA A 2 -7.71 18.18 -0.57
CA ALA A 2 -8.26 17.01 -1.22
C ALA A 2 -7.16 16.11 -1.76
N TRP A 3 -7.44 14.81 -1.81
CA TRP A 3 -6.59 13.80 -2.41
C TRP A 3 -7.13 13.38 -3.77
N TYR A 4 -6.22 13.15 -4.70
CA TYR A 4 -6.49 12.74 -6.07
C TYR A 4 -5.57 11.60 -6.47
N CYS A 5 -5.89 10.92 -7.56
CA CYS A 5 -5.04 9.86 -8.09
C CYS A 5 -4.91 9.94 -9.60
N LEU A 6 -3.68 9.82 -10.08
CA LEU A 6 -3.35 9.72 -11.49
C LEU A 6 -2.93 8.30 -11.85
N PHE A 7 -3.24 7.89 -13.06
CA PHE A 7 -2.64 6.71 -13.67
C PHE A 7 -1.64 7.15 -14.73
N CYS A 8 -0.42 6.67 -14.64
CA CYS A 8 0.67 7.05 -15.52
C CYS A 8 1.33 5.84 -16.19
N LYS A 9 2.20 6.12 -17.14
CA LYS A 9 3.01 5.08 -17.79
C LYS A 9 3.90 4.39 -16.77
N GLY A 10 4.00 3.06 -16.87
CA GLY A 10 4.83 2.27 -15.98
C GLY A 10 6.29 2.75 -15.98
N GLY A 11 6.86 2.86 -14.79
CA GLY A 11 8.22 3.38 -14.61
C GLY A 11 8.33 4.90 -14.61
N GLN A 12 7.24 5.63 -14.84
CA GLN A 12 7.24 7.09 -14.91
C GLN A 12 6.69 7.77 -13.64
N GLU A 13 6.43 7.00 -12.59
CA GLU A 13 5.84 7.50 -11.34
C GLU A 13 6.70 8.62 -10.74
N GLN A 14 8.02 8.46 -10.75
CA GLN A 14 8.94 9.48 -10.21
C GLN A 14 8.87 10.79 -10.97
N ASN A 15 8.77 10.74 -12.30
CA ASN A 15 8.65 11.93 -13.14
C ASN A 15 7.31 12.64 -12.89
N VAL A 16 6.23 11.88 -12.71
CA VAL A 16 4.91 12.41 -12.38
C VAL A 16 4.92 13.06 -10.99
N MET A 17 5.55 12.44 -10.00
CA MET A 17 5.70 13.02 -8.67
C MET A 17 6.43 14.37 -8.72
N ARG A 18 7.52 14.44 -9.47
CA ARG A 18 8.29 15.69 -9.62
C ARG A 18 7.45 16.79 -10.27
N MET A 19 6.71 16.46 -11.32
CA MET A 19 5.79 17.40 -11.97
C MET A 19 4.75 17.94 -10.98
N LEU A 20 4.19 17.07 -10.14
CA LEU A 20 3.20 17.47 -9.13
C LEU A 20 3.82 18.35 -8.04
N GLU A 21 5.02 18.04 -7.57
CA GLU A 21 5.75 18.86 -6.59
C GLU A 21 6.02 20.27 -7.13
N GLU A 22 6.43 20.38 -8.38
CA GLU A 22 6.66 21.67 -9.06
C GLU A 22 5.38 22.52 -9.14
N ARG A 23 4.22 21.88 -9.09
CA ARG A 23 2.90 22.54 -9.07
C ARG A 23 2.34 22.80 -7.67
N GLY A 24 3.15 22.55 -6.64
CA GLY A 24 2.76 22.77 -5.25
C GLY A 24 1.90 21.67 -4.63
N ALA A 25 1.74 20.54 -5.29
CA ALA A 25 1.07 19.37 -4.75
C ALA A 25 2.01 18.52 -3.91
N LYS A 26 1.45 17.67 -3.05
CA LYS A 26 2.19 16.70 -2.25
C LYS A 26 1.91 15.29 -2.80
N PRO A 27 2.81 14.72 -3.61
CA PRO A 27 2.59 13.43 -4.25
C PRO A 27 2.95 12.26 -3.35
N LEU A 28 2.35 11.11 -3.65
CA LEU A 28 2.60 9.84 -2.97
C LEU A 28 2.45 8.70 -3.97
N ALA A 29 3.54 8.02 -4.29
CA ALA A 29 3.52 6.77 -5.06
C ALA A 29 3.97 5.64 -4.13
N PRO A 30 3.03 4.81 -3.61
CA PRO A 30 3.35 3.89 -2.54
C PRO A 30 4.27 2.76 -2.97
N LEU A 31 5.17 2.38 -2.06
CA LEU A 31 6.11 1.28 -2.20
C LEU A 31 5.75 0.18 -1.20
N ALA A 32 6.01 -1.06 -1.55
CA ALA A 32 5.95 -2.20 -0.66
C ALA A 32 7.32 -2.84 -0.54
N VAL A 33 7.66 -3.29 0.66
CA VAL A 33 8.86 -4.10 0.88
C VAL A 33 8.54 -5.55 0.57
N HIS A 34 9.36 -6.17 -0.28
CA HIS A 34 9.26 -7.59 -0.63
C HIS A 34 10.51 -8.33 -0.14
N LEU A 35 10.30 -9.54 0.34
CA LEU A 35 11.39 -10.45 0.72
C LEU A 35 11.73 -11.34 -0.46
N ARG A 36 13.02 -11.39 -0.81
CA ARG A 36 13.53 -12.28 -1.87
C ARG A 36 14.68 -13.13 -1.33
N PRO A 37 14.82 -14.37 -1.81
CA PRO A 37 16.02 -15.15 -1.53
C PRO A 37 17.24 -14.44 -2.11
N GLY A 38 18.26 -14.21 -1.29
CA GLY A 38 19.52 -13.60 -1.69
C GLY A 38 20.69 -14.53 -1.39
N THR A 39 21.91 -14.13 -1.79
CA THR A 39 23.15 -14.91 -1.59
C THR A 39 23.54 -15.03 -0.12
N LYS A 40 23.04 -14.16 0.74
CA LYS A 40 23.35 -14.13 2.19
C LYS A 40 22.09 -14.22 3.07
N GLY A 41 21.02 -14.88 2.57
CA GLY A 41 19.74 -14.96 3.25
C GLY A 41 18.65 -14.19 2.52
N GLN A 42 17.66 -13.67 3.24
CA GLN A 42 16.58 -12.90 2.64
C GLN A 42 17.00 -11.44 2.43
N GLU A 43 16.77 -10.95 1.23
CA GLU A 43 16.98 -9.56 0.87
C GLU A 43 15.66 -8.81 0.84
N ARG A 44 15.65 -7.59 1.36
CA ARG A 44 14.51 -6.68 1.29
C ARG A 44 14.63 -5.82 0.05
N THR A 45 13.63 -5.87 -0.81
CA THR A 45 13.54 -5.02 -2.01
C THR A 45 12.30 -4.16 -1.93
N ARG A 46 12.36 -2.97 -2.54
CA ARG A 46 11.20 -2.08 -2.64
C ARG A 46 10.61 -2.18 -4.03
N GLN A 47 9.30 -2.33 -4.09
CA GLN A 47 8.55 -2.38 -5.35
C GLN A 47 7.34 -1.45 -5.25
N ARG A 48 6.84 -0.98 -6.39
CA ARG A 48 5.59 -0.22 -6.39
C ARG A 48 4.46 -1.09 -5.87
N LEU A 49 3.75 -0.60 -4.86
CA LEU A 49 2.56 -1.28 -4.32
C LEU A 49 1.44 -1.29 -5.36
N LEU A 50 1.29 -0.18 -6.08
CA LEU A 50 0.30 0.03 -7.14
C LEU A 50 1.02 0.63 -8.36
N PRO A 51 1.62 -0.21 -9.24
CA PRO A 51 2.35 0.30 -10.39
C PRO A 51 1.49 1.20 -11.27
N GLY A 52 2.01 2.37 -11.62
CA GLY A 52 1.33 3.35 -12.45
C GLY A 52 0.44 4.33 -11.70
N TYR A 53 0.15 4.09 -10.42
CA TYR A 53 -0.71 4.99 -9.65
C TYR A 53 0.12 5.98 -8.83
N VAL A 54 -0.22 7.26 -8.95
CA VAL A 54 0.39 8.34 -8.18
C VAL A 54 -0.74 9.14 -7.53
N PHE A 55 -0.76 9.15 -6.20
CA PHE A 55 -1.67 9.96 -5.40
C PHE A 55 -1.08 11.34 -5.18
N PHE A 56 -1.90 12.34 -4.99
CA PHE A 56 -1.42 13.65 -4.54
C PHE A 56 -2.48 14.39 -3.75
N GLU A 57 -2.01 15.18 -2.79
CA GLU A 57 -2.84 16.07 -1.99
C GLU A 57 -2.60 17.52 -2.42
N GLN A 58 -3.67 18.28 -2.56
CA GLN A 58 -3.59 19.68 -2.92
C GLN A 58 -4.75 20.46 -2.28
N GLY A 59 -4.46 21.67 -1.80
CA GLY A 59 -5.44 22.53 -1.16
C GLY A 59 -6.31 23.27 -2.13
N GLU A 60 -5.76 23.68 -3.27
CA GLU A 60 -6.47 24.39 -4.34
C GLU A 60 -6.88 23.43 -5.44
N GLU A 61 -7.80 23.87 -6.31
CA GLU A 61 -8.19 23.07 -7.48
C GLU A 61 -6.96 22.84 -8.37
N PRO A 62 -6.64 21.58 -8.71
CA PRO A 62 -5.49 21.29 -9.56
C PRO A 62 -5.66 21.86 -10.97
N ASP A 63 -4.53 22.22 -11.58
CA ASP A 63 -4.47 22.54 -13.01
C ASP A 63 -4.58 21.26 -13.85
N TRP A 64 -5.80 20.75 -14.00
CA TRP A 64 -6.06 19.51 -14.72
C TRP A 64 -5.55 19.53 -16.16
N MET A 65 -5.67 20.67 -16.84
CA MET A 65 -5.18 20.79 -18.22
C MET A 65 -3.67 20.61 -18.30
N GLY A 66 -2.92 21.24 -17.41
CA GLY A 66 -1.48 21.08 -17.34
C GLY A 66 -1.04 19.67 -16.94
N ILE A 67 -1.76 19.05 -16.00
CA ILE A 67 -1.48 17.68 -15.55
C ILE A 67 -1.72 16.67 -16.69
N ILE A 68 -2.85 16.77 -17.38
CA ILE A 68 -3.20 15.85 -18.48
C ILE A 68 -2.25 16.00 -19.68
N ARG A 69 -1.72 17.20 -19.92
CA ARG A 69 -0.77 17.44 -20.99
C ARG A 69 0.62 16.86 -20.71
N PHE A 70 0.91 16.53 -19.49
CA PHE A 70 2.19 15.88 -19.15
C PHE A 70 2.19 14.46 -19.74
N SER A 71 3.19 14.19 -20.62
CA SER A 71 3.18 13.02 -21.50
C SER A 71 3.16 11.67 -20.76
N SER A 72 3.64 11.63 -19.52
CA SER A 72 3.66 10.42 -18.70
C SER A 72 2.32 10.11 -18.04
N VAL A 73 1.42 11.10 -17.94
CA VAL A 73 0.07 10.92 -17.36
C VAL A 73 -0.85 10.34 -18.43
N LEU A 74 -1.48 9.21 -18.13
CA LEU A 74 -2.43 8.56 -19.01
C LEU A 74 -3.87 9.00 -18.74
N ARG A 75 -4.22 9.16 -17.46
CA ARG A 75 -5.57 9.60 -17.07
C ARG A 75 -5.61 10.05 -15.61
N VAL A 76 -6.64 10.82 -15.29
CA VAL A 76 -7.03 11.14 -13.93
C VAL A 76 -8.09 10.12 -13.50
N LEU A 77 -7.95 9.51 -12.33
CA LEU A 77 -8.99 8.64 -11.79
C LEU A 77 -10.17 9.49 -11.32
N HIS A 78 -11.36 9.04 -11.63
CA HIS A 78 -12.60 9.71 -11.21
C HIS A 78 -13.70 8.68 -10.95
N TYR A 79 -14.71 9.07 -10.20
CA TYR A 79 -15.90 8.27 -9.96
C TYR A 79 -16.87 8.34 -11.15
N GLN A 80 -17.97 7.59 -11.09
CA GLN A 80 -18.98 7.58 -12.15
C GLN A 80 -19.63 8.95 -12.39
N ASP A 81 -19.70 9.78 -11.35
CA ASP A 81 -20.19 11.17 -11.42
C ASP A 81 -19.11 12.16 -11.93
N GLU A 82 -18.00 11.64 -12.47
CA GLU A 82 -16.86 12.40 -13.01
C GLU A 82 -16.07 13.22 -11.98
N THR A 83 -16.33 13.06 -10.69
CA THR A 83 -15.55 13.74 -9.64
C THR A 83 -14.23 13.04 -9.37
N PRO A 84 -13.09 13.77 -9.36
CA PRO A 84 -11.77 13.17 -9.14
C PRO A 84 -11.33 13.11 -7.68
N GLY A 85 -11.97 13.85 -6.79
CA GLY A 85 -11.61 13.87 -5.37
C GLY A 85 -11.87 12.53 -4.69
N LEU A 86 -10.84 11.95 -4.06
CA LEU A 86 -10.97 10.68 -3.37
C LEU A 86 -11.89 10.81 -2.14
N ARG A 87 -12.76 9.82 -1.96
CA ARG A 87 -13.75 9.80 -0.88
C ARG A 87 -13.97 8.38 -0.36
N GLY A 88 -14.63 8.27 0.79
CA GLY A 88 -14.99 6.98 1.37
C GLY A 88 -13.81 6.07 1.63
N ALA A 89 -13.92 4.82 1.24
CA ALA A 89 -12.87 3.81 1.44
C ALA A 89 -11.57 4.15 0.70
N ASP A 90 -11.64 4.79 -0.47
CA ASP A 90 -10.45 5.23 -1.22
C ASP A 90 -9.68 6.29 -0.45
N LEU A 91 -10.37 7.25 0.16
CA LEU A 91 -9.74 8.27 1.00
C LEU A 91 -9.12 7.66 2.26
N SER A 92 -9.81 6.73 2.89
CA SER A 92 -9.28 6.00 4.05
C SER A 92 -8.02 5.22 3.68
N PHE A 93 -8.01 4.62 2.51
CA PHE A 93 -6.86 3.89 1.99
C PHE A 93 -5.64 4.80 1.79
N VAL A 94 -5.80 5.94 1.12
CA VAL A 94 -4.68 6.85 0.89
C VAL A 94 -4.16 7.46 2.19
N ARG A 95 -5.03 7.74 3.15
CA ARG A 95 -4.62 8.20 4.49
C ARG A 95 -3.83 7.14 5.24
N TRP A 96 -4.19 5.88 5.11
CA TRP A 96 -3.43 4.78 5.66
C TRP A 96 -2.03 4.68 5.01
N LEU A 97 -1.95 4.85 3.68
CA LEU A 97 -0.66 4.92 2.97
C LEU A 97 0.19 6.09 3.47
N GLU A 98 -0.41 7.26 3.64
CA GLU A 98 0.29 8.44 4.16
C GLU A 98 0.78 8.23 5.59
N ALA A 99 -0.02 7.61 6.44
CA ALA A 99 0.35 7.30 7.82
C ALA A 99 1.58 6.38 7.91
N HIS A 100 1.82 5.57 6.88
CA HIS A 100 3.01 4.73 6.74
C HIS A 100 4.10 5.37 5.85
N GLU A 101 3.99 6.67 5.60
CA GLU A 101 4.94 7.43 4.78
C GLU A 101 5.12 6.85 3.38
N GLY A 102 4.08 6.19 2.85
CA GLY A 102 4.08 5.59 1.53
C GLY A 102 4.91 4.31 1.39
N LEU A 103 5.38 3.75 2.50
CA LEU A 103 6.15 2.50 2.51
C LEU A 103 5.43 1.45 3.36
N ILE A 104 4.95 0.40 2.71
CA ILE A 104 4.28 -0.72 3.38
C ILE A 104 5.31 -1.82 3.60
N ASP A 105 5.80 -1.92 4.82
CA ASP A 105 6.80 -2.90 5.23
C ASP A 105 6.16 -4.29 5.41
N VAL A 106 7.00 -5.29 5.61
CA VAL A 106 6.60 -6.66 5.87
C VAL A 106 5.85 -6.74 7.20
N SER A 107 4.75 -7.47 7.23
CA SER A 107 4.03 -7.78 8.47
C SER A 107 4.37 -9.19 8.94
N GLU A 108 4.58 -9.34 10.24
CA GLU A 108 4.82 -10.64 10.85
C GLU A 108 3.48 -11.31 11.19
N VAL A 109 3.38 -12.60 10.88
CA VAL A 109 2.17 -13.39 11.08
C VAL A 109 2.46 -14.68 11.84
N VAL A 110 1.47 -15.15 12.57
CA VAL A 110 1.43 -16.48 13.17
C VAL A 110 0.27 -17.27 12.58
N LYS A 111 0.41 -18.57 12.53
CA LYS A 111 -0.68 -19.46 12.13
C LYS A 111 -1.63 -19.67 13.32
N VAL A 112 -2.93 -19.50 13.07
CA VAL A 112 -4.00 -19.79 14.03
C VAL A 112 -4.97 -20.75 13.35
N GLY A 113 -4.75 -22.05 13.52
CA GLY A 113 -5.51 -23.06 12.77
C GLY A 113 -5.26 -22.98 11.28
N THR A 114 -6.32 -22.74 10.49
CA THR A 114 -6.24 -22.53 9.03
C THR A 114 -6.08 -21.07 8.64
N LYS A 115 -6.08 -20.16 9.62
CA LYS A 115 -6.00 -18.70 9.41
C LYS A 115 -4.65 -18.17 9.86
N ILE A 116 -4.43 -16.89 9.61
CA ILE A 116 -3.25 -16.15 10.09
C ILE A 116 -3.71 -15.01 11.00
N ALA A 117 -2.84 -14.62 11.92
CA ALA A 117 -2.99 -13.41 12.72
C ALA A 117 -1.75 -12.53 12.51
N PHE A 118 -1.96 -11.23 12.34
CA PHE A 118 -0.87 -10.26 12.23
C PHE A 118 -0.40 -9.86 13.63
N VAL A 119 0.86 -10.09 13.93
CA VAL A 119 1.44 -9.79 15.26
C VAL A 119 2.28 -8.53 15.26
N SER A 120 2.78 -8.10 14.12
CA SER A 120 3.48 -6.83 13.95
C SER A 120 3.41 -6.35 12.51
N GLY A 121 3.75 -5.07 12.29
CA GLY A 121 3.79 -4.46 10.97
C GLY A 121 2.49 -3.72 10.59
N PRO A 122 2.42 -3.20 9.36
CA PRO A 122 1.32 -2.33 8.94
C PRO A 122 -0.05 -3.00 8.84
N LEU A 123 -0.10 -4.34 8.78
CA LEU A 123 -1.36 -5.07 8.62
C LEU A 123 -2.01 -5.52 9.93
N VAL A 124 -1.42 -5.17 11.08
CA VAL A 124 -2.01 -5.52 12.39
C VAL A 124 -3.46 -5.03 12.48
N GLY A 125 -4.36 -5.95 12.87
CA GLY A 125 -5.80 -5.66 12.97
C GLY A 125 -6.59 -5.82 11.66
N MET A 126 -5.93 -6.19 10.57
CA MET A 126 -6.57 -6.30 9.25
C MET A 126 -6.92 -7.74 8.85
N GLU A 127 -7.00 -8.66 9.80
CA GLU A 127 -7.30 -10.06 9.53
C GLU A 127 -8.63 -10.25 8.77
N GLY A 128 -9.62 -9.43 9.08
CA GLY A 128 -10.93 -9.45 8.41
C GLY A 128 -10.91 -8.99 6.96
N GLN A 129 -9.81 -8.37 6.51
CA GLN A 129 -9.64 -7.86 5.15
C GLN A 129 -8.79 -8.78 4.26
N VAL A 130 -8.33 -9.91 4.80
CA VAL A 130 -7.54 -10.89 4.06
C VAL A 130 -8.42 -11.61 3.05
N LEU A 131 -8.06 -11.51 1.77
CA LEU A 131 -8.74 -12.19 0.67
C LEU A 131 -8.07 -13.50 0.29
N LYS A 132 -6.73 -13.49 0.21
CA LYS A 132 -5.92 -14.66 -0.17
C LYS A 132 -4.59 -14.64 0.57
N VAL A 133 -4.05 -15.83 0.81
CA VAL A 133 -2.69 -16.01 1.33
C VAL A 133 -1.91 -16.89 0.36
N ASN A 134 -0.77 -16.38 -0.12
CA ASN A 134 0.17 -17.15 -0.92
C ASN A 134 1.38 -17.51 -0.04
N LYS A 135 1.35 -18.72 0.51
CA LYS A 135 2.40 -19.20 1.43
C LYS A 135 3.76 -19.32 0.75
N GLY A 136 3.78 -19.77 -0.51
CA GLY A 136 5.02 -19.98 -1.26
C GLY A 136 5.76 -18.69 -1.54
N ARG A 137 5.05 -17.62 -1.85
CA ARG A 137 5.62 -16.29 -2.10
C ARG A 137 5.64 -15.39 -0.88
N ARG A 138 5.08 -15.83 0.23
CA ARG A 138 4.93 -15.04 1.46
C ARG A 138 4.22 -13.71 1.20
N LEU A 139 3.10 -13.80 0.51
CA LEU A 139 2.26 -12.65 0.18
C LEU A 139 0.85 -12.85 0.70
N VAL A 140 0.20 -11.75 1.05
CA VAL A 140 -1.20 -11.73 1.42
C VAL A 140 -1.90 -10.66 0.59
N GLN A 141 -3.10 -10.99 0.10
CA GLN A 141 -3.95 -10.04 -0.60
C GLN A 141 -4.93 -9.44 0.40
N ILE A 142 -4.90 -8.13 0.52
CA ILE A 142 -5.72 -7.35 1.45
C ILE A 142 -6.73 -6.53 0.66
N SER A 143 -8.00 -6.62 1.06
CA SER A 143 -9.06 -5.74 0.56
C SER A 143 -8.86 -4.33 1.12
N VAL A 144 -8.86 -3.32 0.26
CA VAL A 144 -8.68 -1.91 0.66
C VAL A 144 -9.89 -1.06 0.36
N GLY A 145 -10.91 -1.63 -0.26
CA GLY A 145 -12.14 -0.95 -0.63
C GLY A 145 -13.38 -1.60 -0.02
N ASP A 146 -14.51 -1.00 -0.30
CA ASP A 146 -15.84 -1.50 0.08
C ASP A 146 -16.55 -2.21 -1.10
N GLY A 147 -15.87 -2.41 -2.22
CA GLY A 147 -16.42 -2.97 -3.45
C GLY A 147 -16.98 -1.95 -4.42
N GLU A 148 -17.13 -0.70 -4.01
CA GLU A 148 -17.67 0.41 -4.82
C GLU A 148 -16.63 1.48 -5.17
N GLY A 149 -15.44 1.41 -4.55
CA GLY A 149 -14.35 2.37 -4.76
C GLY A 149 -13.51 2.10 -6.00
N LEU A 150 -12.51 2.95 -6.20
CA LEU A 150 -11.55 2.87 -7.30
C LEU A 150 -10.48 1.80 -7.07
N PHE A 151 -10.22 1.46 -5.81
CA PHE A 151 -9.21 0.49 -5.40
C PHE A 151 -9.87 -0.70 -4.72
N HIS A 152 -9.39 -1.91 -5.01
CA HIS A 152 -10.00 -3.15 -4.52
C HIS A 152 -9.11 -3.93 -3.58
N ALA A 153 -7.87 -4.19 -3.98
CA ALA A 153 -6.96 -5.02 -3.19
C ALA A 153 -5.50 -4.70 -3.48
N ILE A 154 -4.67 -4.99 -2.50
CA ILE A 154 -3.21 -4.87 -2.61
C ILE A 154 -2.55 -6.17 -2.16
N TRP A 155 -1.36 -6.43 -2.66
CA TRP A 155 -0.52 -7.53 -2.23
C TRP A 155 0.59 -7.01 -1.32
N CYS A 156 0.67 -7.58 -0.12
CA CYS A 156 1.67 -7.21 0.87
C CYS A 156 2.49 -8.43 1.29
N SER A 157 3.73 -8.20 1.65
CA SER A 157 4.61 -9.26 2.13
C SER A 157 4.37 -9.57 3.60
N ILE A 158 4.46 -10.85 3.92
CA ILE A 158 4.33 -11.36 5.28
C ILE A 158 5.53 -12.24 5.61
N GLU A 159 5.81 -12.36 6.90
CA GLU A 159 6.82 -13.26 7.44
C GLU A 159 6.21 -14.07 8.57
N TYR A 160 6.32 -15.40 8.48
CA TYR A 160 5.86 -16.28 9.55
C TYR A 160 6.86 -16.26 10.69
N VAL A 161 6.37 -15.95 11.88
CA VAL A 161 7.16 -16.02 13.11
C VAL A 161 6.59 -17.12 13.99
N GLN A 162 7.46 -17.73 14.80
CA GLN A 162 7.02 -18.70 15.80
C GLN A 162 6.45 -17.93 16.99
N GLU A 163 5.27 -18.34 17.46
CA GLU A 163 4.82 -17.89 18.78
C GLU A 163 5.90 -18.18 19.80
N ARG A 164 6.34 -17.15 20.51
CA ARG A 164 7.11 -17.36 21.74
C ARG A 164 6.15 -17.96 22.74
N ASP A 165 6.40 -19.21 23.05
CA ASP A 165 5.69 -19.89 24.13
C ASP A 165 6.18 -19.29 25.46
N ASP A 166 5.50 -18.23 25.92
CA ASP A 166 5.81 -17.57 27.19
C ASP A 166 5.63 -18.52 28.40
N SER A 167 5.08 -19.72 28.15
CA SER A 167 4.89 -20.73 29.20
C SER A 167 6.19 -21.45 29.61
N LYS A 168 7.30 -21.28 28.88
CA LYS A 168 8.60 -21.91 29.21
C LYS A 168 9.50 -21.05 30.08
N SER A 169 9.15 -19.81 30.37
CA SER A 169 9.99 -18.94 31.21
C SER A 169 9.77 -19.11 32.71
N THR A 170 8.83 -19.95 33.12
CA THR A 170 8.49 -20.14 34.56
C THR A 170 9.08 -21.42 35.17
N GLU A 171 9.73 -22.28 34.40
CA GLU A 171 10.26 -23.56 34.90
C GLU A 171 11.78 -23.57 35.16
N GLN A 172 12.47 -22.43 35.09
CA GLN A 172 13.93 -22.40 35.36
C GLN A 172 14.34 -21.64 36.63
N GLU A 173 13.41 -21.31 37.53
CA GLU A 173 13.71 -20.77 38.86
C GLU A 173 13.24 -21.71 39.97
N SER A 174 13.78 -22.90 40.00
CA SER A 174 13.69 -23.74 41.20
C SER A 174 15.02 -24.37 41.50
#